data_360bcde9a2da5e7db72bd3070d08c699
#
_entry.id   360bcde9a2da5e7db72bd3070d08c699
#
_cell.length_a   1.000
_cell.length_b   1.000
_cell.length_c   1.000
_cell.angle_alpha   90.00
_cell.angle_beta   90.00
_cell.angle_gamma   90.00
#
_symmetry.space_group_name_H-M   'P 1'
#
loop_
_entity.id
_entity.type
_entity.pdbx_description
1 polymer ?
#
loop_
_entity_poly.entity_id
_entity_poly.type
_entity_poly.pdbx_seq_one_letter_code
_entity_poly.pdbx_strand_id
1 'polypeptide(L)'
;QNLCTRVSGEKLIIASVMQPYTDADGVISIEDPQINDKKLAVKDVYWQRDLYQPGYTLVCSYRMADHTQLEPVGHKALAGTAMKVYMSGKNVYVLCRTVAKRFDETERTGITKFVVDSEGTVKATATHIVKGIVGEGFAVKEQGGHLWLCMSVHHYKSEWKWKKAEVPFNWKLLAHYTGQLKMLCGEEESSRNVSVYALDDSLQEIGTSSEICKGETVQCARFLNKTLYLVVNDDRKMIQVSMAAEADPQVLAQIKLADEVHYLHLFPSDPSMIFSLGKTTTGELDMTVFWATEGSDIKQVASYGLRQHDSSALADHTKILVQKTEKGFYLGFATYNAEGLQYPLLHYTA
;
A
#
# COMPACT_ATOMS: atom_id res chain seq x y z
N GLN A 1 -4.32 17.46 5.32
CA GLN A 1 -5.10 16.22 5.41
C GLN A 1 -4.46 15.27 6.42
N ASN A 2 -5.25 14.66 7.33
CA ASN A 2 -4.77 13.62 8.23
C ASN A 2 -4.67 12.29 7.46
N LEU A 3 -3.51 11.62 7.56
CA LEU A 3 -3.28 10.30 6.93
C LEU A 3 -3.41 9.14 7.92
N CYS A 4 -2.91 9.34 9.13
CA CYS A 4 -2.87 8.27 10.13
C CYS A 4 -2.79 8.87 11.53
N THR A 5 -3.54 8.27 12.44
CA THR A 5 -3.52 8.62 13.86
C THR A 5 -3.41 7.36 14.70
N ARG A 6 -2.52 7.34 15.67
CA ARG A 6 -2.31 6.18 16.55
C ARG A 6 -2.04 6.59 17.99
N VAL A 7 -2.63 5.85 18.90
CA VAL A 7 -2.29 5.91 20.33
C VAL A 7 -1.18 4.90 20.61
N SER A 8 -0.12 5.34 21.27
CA SER A 8 1.01 4.50 21.71
C SER A 8 1.36 4.87 23.16
N GLY A 9 0.93 4.04 24.11
CA GLY A 9 0.98 4.35 25.52
C GLY A 9 0.16 5.62 25.83
N GLU A 10 0.78 6.60 26.49
CA GLU A 10 0.16 7.90 26.80
C GLU A 10 0.32 8.96 25.71
N LYS A 11 0.70 8.55 24.50
CA LYS A 11 0.95 9.46 23.39
C LYS A 11 -0.04 9.25 22.26
N LEU A 12 -0.47 10.37 21.69
CA LEU A 12 -1.18 10.40 20.43
C LEU A 12 -0.18 10.83 19.34
N ILE A 13 0.03 9.97 18.36
CA ILE A 13 0.89 10.25 17.20
C ILE A 13 -0.02 10.53 16.01
N ILE A 14 0.20 11.64 15.35
CA ILE A 14 -0.56 12.09 14.18
C ILE A 14 0.40 12.29 13.02
N ALA A 15 0.11 11.67 11.87
CA ALA A 15 0.76 11.97 10.61
C ALA A 15 -0.24 12.63 9.66
N SER A 16 0.14 13.78 9.11
CA SER A 16 -0.67 14.55 8.19
C SER A 16 0.14 15.04 6.99
N VAL A 17 -0.53 15.33 5.88
CA VAL A 17 0.11 15.90 4.69
C VAL A 17 -0.36 17.31 4.43
N MET A 18 0.58 18.13 3.99
CA MET A 18 0.36 19.43 3.38
C MET A 18 0.67 19.29 1.88
N GLN A 19 -0.37 19.37 1.08
CA GLN A 19 -0.24 19.27 -0.38
C GLN A 19 -0.05 20.66 -0.99
N PRO A 20 0.60 20.75 -2.16
CA PRO A 20 0.59 21.98 -2.92
C PRO A 20 -0.84 22.35 -3.32
N TYR A 21 -1.10 23.62 -3.47
CA TYR A 21 -2.35 24.14 -4.00
C TYR A 21 -2.09 24.94 -5.27
N THR A 22 -3.09 25.03 -6.11
CA THR A 22 -3.04 25.88 -7.31
C THR A 22 -3.81 27.15 -6.98
N ASP A 23 -3.16 28.29 -7.13
CA ASP A 23 -3.79 29.60 -6.93
C ASP A 23 -4.74 29.98 -8.09
N ALA A 24 -5.38 31.16 -7.98
CA ALA A 24 -6.30 31.66 -8.99
C ALA A 24 -5.65 31.90 -10.37
N ASP A 25 -4.34 32.09 -10.40
CA ASP A 25 -3.54 32.33 -11.61
C ASP A 25 -2.97 31.04 -12.20
N GLY A 26 -3.29 29.87 -11.61
CA GLY A 26 -2.81 28.56 -12.07
C GLY A 26 -1.39 28.23 -11.61
N VAL A 27 -0.81 29.01 -10.71
CA VAL A 27 0.53 28.76 -10.17
C VAL A 27 0.45 27.74 -9.03
N ILE A 28 1.29 26.71 -9.12
CA ILE A 28 1.40 25.71 -8.05
C ILE A 28 2.30 26.27 -6.95
N SER A 29 1.73 26.45 -5.78
CA SER A 29 2.41 26.94 -4.58
C SER A 29 2.39 25.94 -3.44
N ILE A 30 3.40 25.99 -2.60
CA ILE A 30 3.51 25.14 -1.40
C ILE A 30 3.81 26.08 -0.24
N GLU A 31 2.99 26.03 0.80
CA GLU A 31 3.27 26.75 2.03
C GLU A 31 4.37 26.05 2.83
N ASP A 32 5.13 26.83 3.60
CA ASP A 32 6.06 26.27 4.58
C ASP A 32 5.31 25.39 5.60
N PRO A 33 5.91 24.28 6.05
CA PRO A 33 5.25 23.43 7.03
C PRO A 33 5.02 24.19 8.33
N GLN A 34 3.79 24.11 8.85
CA GLN A 34 3.36 24.84 10.03
C GLN A 34 2.50 23.97 10.96
N ILE A 35 2.54 24.28 12.24
CA ILE A 35 1.71 23.68 13.28
C ILE A 35 1.12 24.83 14.12
N ASN A 36 -0.21 24.86 14.27
CA ASN A 36 -0.92 25.93 14.98
C ASN A 36 -0.48 27.33 14.52
N ASP A 37 -0.46 27.53 13.19
CA ASP A 37 -0.06 28.78 12.52
C ASP A 37 1.41 29.22 12.76
N LYS A 38 2.23 28.36 13.37
CA LYS A 38 3.66 28.60 13.55
C LYS A 38 4.47 27.79 12.53
N LYS A 39 5.28 28.46 11.74
CA LYS A 39 6.19 27.83 10.79
C LYS A 39 7.22 26.96 11.51
N LEU A 40 7.50 25.78 10.98
CA LEU A 40 8.56 24.92 11.49
C LEU A 40 9.93 25.52 11.20
N ALA A 41 10.85 25.32 12.13
CA ALA A 41 12.25 25.67 11.90
C ALA A 41 12.87 24.70 10.87
N VAL A 42 13.82 25.19 10.08
CA VAL A 42 14.52 24.38 9.03
C VAL A 42 15.12 23.08 9.61
N LYS A 43 15.64 23.12 10.84
CA LYS A 43 16.17 21.93 11.55
C LYS A 43 15.12 20.85 11.83
N ASP A 44 13.84 21.17 11.74
CA ASP A 44 12.72 20.26 11.96
C ASP A 44 12.15 19.72 10.65
N VAL A 45 12.68 20.17 9.52
CA VAL A 45 12.35 19.64 8.20
C VAL A 45 13.43 18.66 7.76
N TYR A 46 13.04 17.41 7.59
CA TYR A 46 13.89 16.37 7.04
C TYR A 46 13.72 16.30 5.53
N TRP A 47 14.79 16.08 4.81
CA TRP A 47 14.78 15.92 3.37
C TRP A 47 15.39 14.58 2.97
N GLN A 48 14.64 13.80 2.18
CA GLN A 48 15.13 12.58 1.54
C GLN A 48 15.32 12.85 0.05
N ARG A 49 16.48 12.47 -0.47
CA ARG A 49 16.79 12.62 -1.89
C ARG A 49 15.82 11.82 -2.78
N ASP A 50 15.56 12.34 -3.97
CA ASP A 50 14.78 11.69 -5.04
C ASP A 50 13.29 11.47 -4.74
N LEU A 51 12.69 12.18 -3.78
CA LEU A 51 11.23 12.20 -3.62
C LEU A 51 10.58 13.06 -4.71
N TYR A 52 9.48 12.55 -5.28
CA TYR A 52 8.84 13.15 -6.46
C TYR A 52 7.75 14.17 -6.11
N GLN A 53 6.96 13.90 -5.12
CA GLN A 53 5.76 14.71 -4.85
C GLN A 53 6.10 15.91 -3.99
N PRO A 54 5.86 17.13 -4.50
CA PRO A 54 6.01 18.35 -3.70
C PRO A 54 4.99 18.33 -2.56
N GLY A 55 5.36 18.96 -1.46
CA GLY A 55 4.55 19.04 -0.24
C GLY A 55 5.35 18.60 0.98
N TYR A 56 4.64 18.44 2.08
CA TYR A 56 5.23 18.02 3.34
C TYR A 56 4.38 16.94 4.01
N THR A 57 5.05 16.02 4.67
CA THR A 57 4.42 15.07 5.60
C THR A 57 4.88 15.39 7.01
N LEU A 58 3.95 15.78 7.88
CA LEU A 58 4.21 16.12 9.27
C LEU A 58 3.95 14.92 10.15
N VAL A 59 4.85 14.68 11.10
CA VAL A 59 4.70 13.68 12.17
C VAL A 59 4.77 14.43 13.49
N CYS A 60 3.67 14.41 14.24
CA CYS A 60 3.51 15.09 15.52
C CYS A 60 3.18 14.09 16.62
N SER A 61 3.71 14.32 17.81
CA SER A 61 3.35 13.57 19.02
C SER A 61 2.78 14.48 20.09
N TYR A 62 1.72 14.04 20.75
CA TYR A 62 1.02 14.76 21.82
C TYR A 62 0.93 13.89 23.07
N ARG A 63 0.93 14.48 24.26
CA ARG A 63 0.62 13.77 25.50
C ARG A 63 -0.89 13.72 25.69
N MET A 64 -1.43 12.52 25.93
CA MET A 64 -2.85 12.34 26.15
C MET A 64 -3.31 12.76 27.54
N ALA A 65 -2.40 12.81 28.53
CA ALA A 65 -2.73 13.20 29.89
C ALA A 65 -3.06 14.69 30.06
N ASP A 66 -2.62 15.53 29.10
CA ASP A 66 -2.87 16.97 29.13
C ASP A 66 -3.81 17.39 27.99
N HIS A 67 -5.10 17.30 28.26
CA HIS A 67 -6.15 17.63 27.29
C HIS A 67 -6.24 19.12 26.96
N THR A 68 -5.48 19.97 27.65
CA THR A 68 -5.49 21.41 27.45
C THR A 68 -4.37 21.88 26.50
N GLN A 69 -3.36 21.05 26.27
CA GLN A 69 -2.24 21.38 25.39
C GLN A 69 -2.52 20.99 23.95
N LEU A 70 -2.69 21.99 23.10
CA LEU A 70 -2.79 21.82 21.64
C LEU A 70 -1.41 21.81 20.96
N GLU A 71 -0.35 22.05 21.71
CA GLU A 71 1.03 22.03 21.17
C GLU A 71 1.59 20.61 21.21
N PRO A 72 2.21 20.12 20.12
CA PRO A 72 2.85 18.82 20.12
C PRO A 72 4.10 18.84 21.01
N VAL A 73 4.34 17.73 21.72
CA VAL A 73 5.57 17.51 22.49
C VAL A 73 6.78 17.34 21.59
N GLY A 74 6.58 16.72 20.43
CA GLY A 74 7.60 16.56 19.40
C GLY A 74 6.98 16.59 18.01
N HIS A 75 7.77 17.11 17.07
CA HIS A 75 7.34 17.16 15.67
C HIS A 75 8.52 17.10 14.71
N LYS A 76 8.28 16.61 13.51
CA LYS A 76 9.16 16.68 12.33
C LYS A 76 8.31 16.76 11.07
N ALA A 77 8.85 17.39 10.06
CA ALA A 77 8.32 17.36 8.71
C ALA A 77 9.28 16.61 7.78
N LEU A 78 8.74 15.82 6.88
CA LEU A 78 9.45 15.29 5.72
C LEU A 78 9.08 16.15 4.51
N ALA A 79 10.07 16.68 3.79
CA ALA A 79 9.84 17.32 2.50
C ALA A 79 9.47 16.23 1.48
N GLY A 80 8.19 16.08 1.22
CA GLY A 80 7.59 15.06 0.37
C GLY A 80 6.19 14.67 0.86
N THR A 81 5.28 14.44 -0.09
CA THR A 81 3.92 13.99 0.20
C THR A 81 3.89 12.47 0.36
N ALA A 82 3.48 11.99 1.53
CA ALA A 82 3.33 10.58 1.77
C ALA A 82 2.16 9.98 0.95
N MET A 83 2.40 8.85 0.32
CA MET A 83 1.35 7.98 -0.20
C MET A 83 0.73 7.15 0.93
N LYS A 84 1.56 6.71 1.86
CA LYS A 84 1.14 5.88 2.99
C LYS A 84 1.99 6.17 4.22
N VAL A 85 1.35 6.08 5.38
CA VAL A 85 2.03 6.09 6.68
C VAL A 85 1.67 4.80 7.42
N TYR A 86 2.68 4.12 7.92
CA TYR A 86 2.52 2.96 8.78
C TYR A 86 3.15 3.24 10.15
N MET A 87 2.41 2.93 11.22
CA MET A 87 2.87 3.15 12.59
C MET A 87 2.89 1.84 13.38
N SER A 88 3.99 1.56 14.05
CA SER A 88 4.15 0.39 14.91
C SER A 88 4.90 0.77 16.19
N GLY A 89 4.22 0.68 17.31
CA GLY A 89 4.79 1.09 18.59
C GLY A 89 5.30 2.54 18.55
N LYS A 90 6.62 2.71 18.68
CA LYS A 90 7.32 4.01 18.61
C LYS A 90 7.74 4.43 17.20
N ASN A 91 7.62 3.53 16.22
CA ASN A 91 8.12 3.74 14.87
C ASN A 91 7.01 4.26 13.95
N VAL A 92 7.36 5.26 13.14
CA VAL A 92 6.49 5.84 12.11
C VAL A 92 7.23 5.75 10.78
N TYR A 93 6.69 5.01 9.84
CA TYR A 93 7.24 4.83 8.51
C TYR A 93 6.42 5.66 7.52
N VAL A 94 7.08 6.60 6.87
CA VAL A 94 6.48 7.47 5.86
C VAL A 94 6.95 6.98 4.50
N LEU A 95 6.01 6.60 3.64
CA LEU A 95 6.27 6.05 2.31
C LEU A 95 5.85 7.08 1.26
N CYS A 96 6.80 7.51 0.44
CA CYS A 96 6.63 8.51 -0.59
C CYS A 96 7.01 7.95 -1.97
N ARG A 97 6.41 8.48 -3.02
CA ARG A 97 6.83 8.17 -4.40
C ARG A 97 8.16 8.84 -4.70
N THR A 98 9.06 8.15 -5.40
CA THR A 98 10.32 8.74 -5.87
C THR A 98 10.20 9.24 -7.31
N VAL A 99 11.15 10.08 -7.72
CA VAL A 99 11.29 10.52 -9.12
C VAL A 99 11.70 9.31 -9.97
N ALA A 100 10.94 9.07 -11.04
CA ALA A 100 11.31 8.12 -12.07
C ALA A 100 12.54 8.61 -12.83
N LYS A 101 13.51 7.74 -13.08
CA LYS A 101 14.66 8.06 -13.93
C LYS A 101 14.28 7.89 -15.40
N ARG A 102 14.67 8.83 -16.26
CA ARG A 102 14.35 8.78 -17.70
C ARG A 102 14.79 7.45 -18.34
N PHE A 103 13.92 6.84 -19.15
CA PHE A 103 14.13 5.74 -20.12
C PHE A 103 14.18 4.29 -19.61
N ASP A 104 14.40 4.04 -18.34
CA ASP A 104 14.32 2.70 -17.73
C ASP A 104 13.70 2.87 -16.35
N GLU A 105 12.37 2.83 -16.29
CA GLU A 105 11.63 3.35 -15.14
C GLU A 105 10.89 2.23 -14.41
N THR A 106 11.55 1.74 -13.40
CA THR A 106 10.84 1.00 -12.35
C THR A 106 10.32 2.00 -11.33
N GLU A 107 9.02 2.00 -11.06
CA GLU A 107 8.44 2.75 -9.96
C GLU A 107 9.15 2.40 -8.65
N ARG A 108 9.35 3.39 -7.78
CA ARG A 108 10.07 3.21 -6.52
C ARG A 108 9.39 3.96 -5.40
N THR A 109 9.54 3.44 -4.20
CA THR A 109 9.05 4.04 -2.96
C THR A 109 10.23 4.42 -2.08
N GLY A 110 10.30 5.69 -1.70
CA GLY A 110 11.19 6.16 -0.64
C GLY A 110 10.53 5.96 0.72
N ILE A 111 11.27 5.41 1.66
CA ILE A 111 10.82 5.12 3.02
C ILE A 111 11.65 5.96 3.98
N THR A 112 11.00 6.74 4.83
CA THR A 112 11.64 7.47 5.94
C THR A 112 11.08 6.94 7.25
N LYS A 113 11.97 6.51 8.14
CA LYS A 113 11.63 6.07 9.50
C LYS A 113 11.81 7.22 10.49
N PHE A 114 10.73 7.53 11.19
CA PHE A 114 10.77 8.37 12.39
C PHE A 114 10.56 7.50 13.63
N VAL A 115 11.24 7.87 14.70
CA VAL A 115 11.06 7.25 16.02
C VAL A 115 10.53 8.30 16.98
N VAL A 116 9.49 7.95 17.71
CA VAL A 116 8.93 8.75 18.80
C VAL A 116 9.42 8.14 20.12
N ASP A 117 10.31 8.83 20.82
CA ASP A 117 10.90 8.33 22.06
C ASP A 117 9.91 8.40 23.26
N SER A 118 10.35 7.97 24.44
CA SER A 118 9.54 7.96 25.66
C SER A 118 9.05 9.33 26.06
N GLU A 119 9.77 10.38 25.75
CA GLU A 119 9.40 11.77 26.07
C GLU A 119 8.49 12.39 24.99
N GLY A 120 8.30 11.72 23.86
CA GLY A 120 7.50 12.21 22.74
C GLY A 120 8.33 12.94 21.69
N THR A 121 9.65 12.99 21.79
CA THR A 121 10.49 13.63 20.77
C THR A 121 10.47 12.80 19.49
N VAL A 122 10.29 13.46 18.34
CA VAL A 122 10.27 12.83 17.02
C VAL A 122 11.63 13.00 16.34
N LYS A 123 12.24 11.90 15.90
CA LYS A 123 13.54 11.91 15.22
C LYS A 123 13.49 11.08 13.95
N ALA A 124 13.98 11.59 12.82
CA ALA A 124 14.25 10.79 11.64
C ALA A 124 15.52 9.95 11.89
N THR A 125 15.44 8.63 11.68
CA THR A 125 16.51 7.70 12.04
C THR A 125 17.09 6.94 10.86
N ALA A 126 16.28 6.66 9.83
CA ALA A 126 16.71 5.91 8.65
C ALA A 126 15.91 6.29 7.41
N THR A 127 16.52 6.07 6.24
CA THR A 127 15.86 6.21 4.94
C THR A 127 16.33 5.11 3.99
N HIS A 128 15.43 4.66 3.13
CA HIS A 128 15.75 3.71 2.07
C HIS A 128 14.85 3.90 0.85
N ILE A 129 15.24 3.34 -0.29
CA ILE A 129 14.43 3.34 -1.52
C ILE A 129 14.31 1.91 -2.01
N VAL A 130 13.07 1.42 -2.11
CA VAL A 130 12.74 0.10 -2.66
C VAL A 130 12.07 0.22 -4.03
N LYS A 131 12.15 -0.83 -4.85
CA LYS A 131 11.42 -0.91 -6.12
C LYS A 131 9.95 -1.22 -5.86
N GLY A 132 9.08 -0.57 -6.61
CA GLY A 132 7.63 -0.78 -6.56
C GLY A 132 6.89 0.26 -5.72
N ILE A 133 5.58 0.13 -5.75
CA ILE A 133 4.62 0.93 -4.99
C ILE A 133 3.96 0.02 -3.97
N VAL A 134 3.82 0.52 -2.74
CA VAL A 134 3.14 -0.22 -1.68
C VAL A 134 1.66 -0.38 -2.04
N GLY A 135 1.16 -1.62 -1.94
CA GLY A 135 -0.24 -1.94 -2.20
C GLY A 135 -1.19 -1.30 -1.18
N GLU A 136 -2.47 -1.42 -1.46
CA GLU A 136 -3.55 -1.06 -0.55
C GLU A 136 -3.57 -1.96 0.71
N GLY A 137 -4.31 -1.51 1.73
CA GLY A 137 -4.54 -2.28 2.94
C GLY A 137 -3.29 -2.51 3.81
N PHE A 138 -3.05 -3.74 4.23
CA PHE A 138 -2.02 -4.12 5.20
C PHE A 138 -0.72 -4.63 4.55
N ALA A 139 -0.30 -3.98 3.47
CA ALA A 139 0.91 -4.34 2.72
C ALA A 139 2.24 -3.97 3.43
N VAL A 140 2.15 -3.36 4.62
CA VAL A 140 3.30 -2.98 5.46
C VAL A 140 3.12 -3.55 6.85
N LYS A 141 4.17 -4.18 7.39
CA LYS A 141 4.17 -4.74 8.75
C LYS A 141 5.56 -4.68 9.38
N GLU A 142 5.65 -4.15 10.58
CA GLU A 142 6.82 -4.31 11.43
C GLU A 142 6.63 -5.55 12.32
N GLN A 143 7.55 -6.49 12.22
CA GLN A 143 7.52 -7.73 12.98
C GLN A 143 8.92 -8.31 13.15
N GLY A 144 9.25 -8.79 14.35
CA GLY A 144 10.55 -9.42 14.62
C GLY A 144 11.75 -8.48 14.50
N GLY A 145 11.55 -7.15 14.62
CA GLY A 145 12.59 -6.15 14.41
C GLY A 145 12.79 -5.76 12.93
N HIS A 146 12.00 -6.31 12.03
CA HIS A 146 12.10 -6.05 10.59
C HIS A 146 10.84 -5.36 10.06
N LEU A 147 11.03 -4.52 9.04
CA LEU A 147 9.95 -3.94 8.27
C LEU A 147 9.72 -4.79 7.02
N TRP A 148 8.55 -5.38 6.93
CA TRP A 148 8.09 -6.17 5.79
C TRP A 148 7.21 -5.32 4.87
N LEU A 149 7.44 -5.44 3.57
CA LEU A 149 6.73 -4.70 2.54
C LEU A 149 6.27 -5.66 1.43
N CYS A 150 5.00 -5.57 1.06
CA CYS A 150 4.46 -6.23 -0.14
C CYS A 150 4.24 -5.16 -1.21
N MET A 151 4.94 -5.25 -2.32
CA MET A 151 5.05 -4.20 -3.31
C MET A 151 4.56 -4.65 -4.69
N SER A 152 3.79 -3.80 -5.35
CA SER A 152 3.54 -3.91 -6.79
C SER A 152 4.66 -3.22 -7.54
N VAL A 153 5.37 -3.93 -8.39
CA VAL A 153 6.49 -3.40 -9.16
C VAL A 153 6.05 -3.23 -10.61
N HIS A 154 6.00 -1.99 -11.05
CA HIS A 154 5.79 -1.66 -12.47
C HIS A 154 7.11 -1.23 -13.06
N HIS A 155 7.44 -1.82 -14.17
CA HIS A 155 8.62 -1.49 -14.96
C HIS A 155 8.18 -1.03 -16.34
N TYR A 156 8.62 0.15 -16.73
CA TYR A 156 8.35 0.76 -18.04
C TYR A 156 9.66 0.87 -18.78
N LYS A 157 9.69 0.34 -20.00
CA LYS A 157 10.82 0.47 -20.92
C LYS A 157 10.35 1.12 -22.20
N SER A 158 10.96 2.24 -22.55
CA SER A 158 10.69 2.92 -23.80
C SER A 158 11.92 2.78 -24.72
N GLU A 159 11.75 2.14 -25.87
CA GLU A 159 12.79 1.96 -26.86
C GLU A 159 12.37 2.58 -28.19
N TRP A 160 13.28 3.29 -28.85
CA TRP A 160 13.08 3.77 -30.20
C TRP A 160 13.62 2.76 -31.20
N LYS A 161 12.73 2.19 -32.03
CA LYS A 161 13.09 1.20 -33.04
C LYS A 161 12.76 1.72 -34.43
N TRP A 162 13.65 1.45 -35.36
CA TRP A 162 13.40 1.73 -36.79
C TRP A 162 12.46 0.65 -37.35
N LYS A 163 11.22 1.03 -37.63
CA LYS A 163 10.25 0.18 -38.31
C LYS A 163 10.06 0.58 -39.75
N LYS A 164 9.69 -0.39 -40.63
CA LYS A 164 9.29 -0.11 -41.99
C LYS A 164 8.02 0.76 -41.95
N ALA A 165 8.07 1.94 -42.55
CA ALA A 165 6.92 2.83 -42.57
C ALA A 165 5.82 2.24 -43.45
N GLU A 166 4.57 2.18 -42.91
CA GLU A 166 3.38 1.98 -43.73
C GLU A 166 3.06 3.30 -44.41
N VAL A 167 3.38 3.41 -45.70
CA VAL A 167 3.10 4.60 -46.48
C VAL A 167 1.79 4.47 -47.24
N PRO A 168 0.96 5.52 -47.34
CA PRO A 168 -0.21 5.54 -48.21
C PRO A 168 0.13 5.12 -49.63
N PHE A 169 -0.84 4.56 -50.34
CA PHE A 169 -0.65 4.01 -51.70
C PHE A 169 0.02 4.99 -52.69
N ASN A 170 -0.30 6.27 -52.61
CA ASN A 170 0.24 7.35 -53.40
C ASN A 170 1.76 7.62 -53.19
N TRP A 171 2.29 7.21 -52.03
CA TRP A 171 3.72 7.35 -51.69
C TRP A 171 4.53 6.08 -51.95
N LYS A 172 3.88 4.96 -52.29
CA LYS A 172 4.56 3.68 -52.57
C LYS A 172 5.54 3.79 -53.75
N LEU A 173 5.25 4.64 -54.75
CA LEU A 173 6.12 4.87 -55.89
C LEU A 173 7.42 5.56 -55.47
N LEU A 174 7.34 6.54 -54.55
CA LEU A 174 8.50 7.24 -54.02
C LEU A 174 9.36 6.32 -53.15
N ALA A 175 8.71 5.49 -52.33
CA ALA A 175 9.37 4.51 -51.48
C ALA A 175 10.11 3.41 -52.30
N HIS A 176 9.64 3.10 -53.49
CA HIS A 176 10.28 2.15 -54.39
C HIS A 176 11.63 2.69 -54.91
N TYR A 177 11.73 4.01 -55.17
CA TYR A 177 12.93 4.66 -55.67
C TYR A 177 13.92 5.03 -54.53
N THR A 178 13.48 5.28 -53.32
CA THR A 178 14.32 5.70 -52.19
C THR A 178 14.76 4.57 -51.26
N GLY A 179 14.44 3.32 -51.61
CA GLY A 179 14.62 2.20 -50.73
C GLY A 179 13.54 2.12 -49.64
N GLN A 180 13.73 1.26 -48.69
CA GLN A 180 12.76 1.08 -47.63
C GLN A 180 12.70 2.32 -46.72
N LEU A 181 11.60 3.05 -46.79
CA LEU A 181 11.34 4.13 -45.84
C LEU A 181 11.23 3.52 -44.42
N LYS A 182 12.12 3.92 -43.56
CA LYS A 182 12.08 3.53 -42.14
C LYS A 182 11.63 4.73 -41.31
N MET A 183 10.75 4.50 -40.39
CA MET A 183 10.30 5.50 -39.47
C MET A 183 10.76 5.10 -38.06
N LEU A 184 11.26 6.06 -37.30
CA LEU A 184 11.61 5.83 -35.90
C LEU A 184 10.32 5.80 -35.07
N CYS A 185 9.99 4.64 -34.58
CA CYS A 185 8.80 4.44 -33.72
C CYS A 185 9.24 4.17 -32.29
N GLY A 186 8.59 4.86 -31.34
CA GLY A 186 8.70 4.48 -29.94
C GLY A 186 7.92 3.20 -29.69
N GLU A 187 8.55 2.23 -29.04
CA GLU A 187 7.89 1.07 -28.47
C GLU A 187 7.95 1.17 -26.97
N GLU A 188 6.79 1.04 -26.32
CA GLU A 188 6.69 0.99 -24.88
C GLU A 188 6.39 -0.45 -24.47
N GLU A 189 7.27 -1.02 -23.68
CA GLU A 189 7.05 -2.29 -23.00
C GLU A 189 6.78 -1.99 -21.51
N SER A 190 5.71 -2.54 -20.98
CA SER A 190 5.42 -2.50 -19.55
C SER A 190 5.37 -3.91 -19.00
N SER A 191 5.97 -4.12 -17.84
CA SER A 191 5.84 -5.35 -17.08
C SER A 191 5.44 -5.05 -15.65
N ARG A 192 4.71 -5.98 -15.05
CA ARG A 192 4.28 -5.91 -13.66
C ARG A 192 4.73 -7.16 -12.93
N ASN A 193 5.01 -7.03 -11.67
CA ASN A 193 5.19 -8.18 -10.79
C ASN A 193 4.95 -7.78 -9.32
N VAL A 194 4.97 -8.76 -8.44
CA VAL A 194 4.87 -8.59 -7.00
C VAL A 194 6.20 -8.95 -6.35
N SER A 195 6.67 -8.10 -5.43
CA SER A 195 7.87 -8.34 -4.64
C SER A 195 7.58 -8.17 -3.15
N VAL A 196 8.25 -8.98 -2.34
CA VAL A 196 8.23 -8.86 -0.87
C VAL A 196 9.63 -8.51 -0.40
N TYR A 197 9.73 -7.47 0.42
CA TYR A 197 10.99 -7.01 1.00
C TYR A 197 10.99 -7.22 2.51
N ALA A 198 12.14 -7.58 3.05
CA ALA A 198 12.48 -7.53 4.45
C ALA A 198 13.58 -6.49 4.67
N LEU A 199 13.33 -5.50 5.50
CA LEU A 199 14.29 -4.45 5.85
C LEU A 199 14.60 -4.52 7.35
N ASP A 200 15.86 -4.30 7.72
CA ASP A 200 16.28 -4.23 9.12
C ASP A 200 15.83 -2.92 9.81
N ASP A 201 16.22 -2.75 11.07
CA ASP A 201 15.88 -1.55 11.86
C ASP A 201 16.47 -0.26 11.26
N SER A 202 17.56 -0.35 10.49
CA SER A 202 18.19 0.74 9.76
C SER A 202 17.65 0.90 8.34
N LEU A 203 16.58 0.18 7.99
CA LEU A 203 15.96 0.11 6.66
C LEU A 203 16.90 -0.45 5.58
N GLN A 204 17.95 -1.21 5.94
CA GLN A 204 18.74 -1.91 4.94
C GLN A 204 18.02 -3.19 4.51
N GLU A 205 18.04 -3.47 3.22
CA GLU A 205 17.45 -4.70 2.67
C GLU A 205 18.25 -5.91 3.16
N ILE A 206 17.57 -6.82 3.85
CA ILE A 206 18.13 -8.09 4.34
C ILE A 206 17.63 -9.27 3.52
N GLY A 207 16.52 -9.10 2.82
CA GLY A 207 15.98 -10.10 1.92
C GLY A 207 14.90 -9.56 1.02
N THR A 208 14.76 -10.21 -0.13
CA THR A 208 13.72 -9.90 -1.10
C THR A 208 13.32 -11.15 -1.86
N SER A 209 12.02 -11.37 -2.01
CA SER A 209 11.50 -12.28 -3.02
C SER A 209 10.95 -11.44 -4.16
N SER A 210 11.61 -11.46 -5.28
CA SER A 210 11.21 -10.76 -6.49
C SER A 210 10.41 -11.68 -7.41
N GLU A 211 9.53 -11.08 -8.22
CA GLU A 211 8.77 -11.81 -9.23
C GLU A 211 7.86 -12.94 -8.69
N ILE A 212 7.26 -12.72 -7.52
CA ILE A 212 6.30 -13.68 -6.94
C ILE A 212 5.14 -13.94 -7.89
N CYS A 213 4.70 -12.92 -8.63
CA CYS A 213 3.58 -13.05 -9.56
C CYS A 213 3.76 -12.11 -10.76
N LYS A 214 4.23 -12.67 -11.90
CA LYS A 214 4.44 -11.92 -13.15
C LYS A 214 3.13 -11.48 -13.78
N GLY A 215 3.08 -10.25 -14.29
CA GLY A 215 1.91 -9.66 -14.91
C GLY A 215 0.92 -9.05 -13.93
N GLU A 216 1.10 -9.26 -12.63
CA GLU A 216 0.15 -8.97 -11.58
C GLU A 216 0.49 -7.76 -10.73
N THR A 217 -0.52 -7.27 -10.02
CA THR A 217 -0.39 -6.27 -8.95
C THR A 217 -1.08 -6.77 -7.68
N VAL A 218 -0.62 -6.27 -6.54
CA VAL A 218 -1.23 -6.58 -5.24
C VAL A 218 -2.55 -5.84 -5.12
N GLN A 219 -3.63 -6.57 -4.90
CA GLN A 219 -4.94 -6.03 -4.56
C GLN A 219 -5.06 -5.78 -3.06
N CYS A 220 -4.78 -6.81 -2.28
CA CYS A 220 -4.70 -6.68 -0.83
C CYS A 220 -3.67 -7.66 -0.26
N ALA A 221 -3.19 -7.36 0.94
CA ALA A 221 -2.19 -8.17 1.63
C ALA A 221 -2.49 -8.23 3.13
N ARG A 222 -2.15 -9.34 3.78
CA ARG A 222 -2.28 -9.51 5.23
C ARG A 222 -1.11 -10.30 5.78
N PHE A 223 -0.36 -9.68 6.67
CA PHE A 223 0.71 -10.34 7.42
C PHE A 223 0.15 -11.02 8.65
N LEU A 224 0.40 -12.30 8.80
CA LEU A 224 -0.07 -13.17 9.88
C LEU A 224 1.09 -13.99 10.42
N ASN A 225 1.52 -13.70 11.65
CA ASN A 225 2.68 -14.37 12.23
C ASN A 225 3.88 -14.30 11.26
N LYS A 226 4.38 -15.45 10.81
CA LYS A 226 5.49 -15.57 9.86
C LYS A 226 5.01 -15.82 8.41
N THR A 227 3.78 -15.49 8.11
CA THR A 227 3.18 -15.71 6.79
C THR A 227 2.55 -14.43 6.27
N LEU A 228 2.75 -14.15 4.99
CA LEU A 228 2.03 -13.13 4.25
C LEU A 228 1.01 -13.82 3.35
N TYR A 229 -0.25 -13.41 3.45
CA TYR A 229 -1.28 -13.72 2.47
C TYR A 229 -1.47 -12.49 1.59
N LEU A 230 -1.38 -12.67 0.29
CA LEU A 230 -1.61 -11.60 -0.69
C LEU A 230 -2.59 -12.08 -1.75
N VAL A 231 -3.38 -11.14 -2.26
CA VAL A 231 -4.31 -11.35 -3.36
C VAL A 231 -3.87 -10.51 -4.54
N VAL A 232 -3.86 -11.15 -5.71
CA VAL A 232 -3.68 -10.51 -7.02
C VAL A 232 -4.98 -10.64 -7.81
N ASN A 233 -5.33 -9.61 -8.57
CA ASN A 233 -6.67 -9.53 -9.16
C ASN A 233 -6.76 -10.07 -10.58
N ASP A 234 -5.77 -9.82 -11.44
CA ASP A 234 -5.89 -10.18 -12.86
C ASP A 234 -6.08 -11.69 -13.03
N ASP A 235 -5.28 -12.49 -12.33
CA ASP A 235 -5.42 -13.96 -12.26
C ASP A 235 -6.35 -14.46 -11.14
N ARG A 236 -6.86 -13.56 -10.29
CA ARG A 236 -7.69 -13.89 -9.10
C ARG A 236 -7.06 -15.01 -8.27
N LYS A 237 -5.90 -14.72 -7.69
CA LYS A 237 -5.19 -15.68 -6.85
C LYS A 237 -4.97 -15.13 -5.45
N MET A 238 -5.08 -16.02 -4.47
CA MET A 238 -4.52 -15.80 -3.14
C MET A 238 -3.25 -16.62 -3.01
N ILE A 239 -2.17 -15.97 -2.56
CA ILE A 239 -0.83 -16.55 -2.48
C ILE A 239 -0.37 -16.45 -1.02
N GLN A 240 0.18 -17.56 -0.52
CA GLN A 240 0.81 -17.66 0.79
C GLN A 240 2.32 -17.56 0.63
N VAL A 241 2.96 -16.60 1.34
CA VAL A 241 4.40 -16.40 1.32
C VAL A 241 4.96 -16.57 2.73
N SER A 242 5.96 -17.43 2.88
CA SER A 242 6.69 -17.58 4.15
C SER A 242 7.62 -16.38 4.37
N MET A 243 7.61 -15.87 5.59
CA MET A 243 8.57 -14.89 6.10
C MET A 243 9.49 -15.51 7.18
N ALA A 244 9.54 -16.84 7.26
CA ALA A 244 10.33 -17.53 8.28
C ALA A 244 11.84 -17.38 8.04
N ALA A 245 12.25 -17.33 6.75
CA ALA A 245 13.61 -17.01 6.32
C ALA A 245 13.61 -15.56 5.80
N GLU A 246 14.09 -14.63 6.59
CA GLU A 246 14.04 -13.20 6.29
C GLU A 246 14.83 -12.83 5.03
N ALA A 247 15.93 -13.54 4.77
CA ALA A 247 16.76 -13.32 3.59
C ALA A 247 16.11 -13.83 2.29
N ASP A 248 15.11 -14.73 2.38
CA ASP A 248 14.53 -15.38 1.21
C ASP A 248 13.06 -15.75 1.44
N PRO A 249 12.12 -14.78 1.38
CA PRO A 249 10.69 -15.05 1.45
C PRO A 249 10.25 -16.00 0.32
N GLN A 250 9.60 -17.13 0.66
CA GLN A 250 9.22 -18.18 -0.30
C GLN A 250 7.71 -18.29 -0.47
N VAL A 251 7.25 -18.51 -1.70
CA VAL A 251 5.86 -18.89 -1.98
C VAL A 251 5.62 -20.31 -1.47
N LEU A 252 4.68 -20.49 -0.54
CA LEU A 252 4.33 -21.77 0.05
C LEU A 252 3.16 -22.45 -0.65
N ALA A 253 2.11 -21.67 -0.95
CA ALA A 253 0.88 -22.17 -1.55
C ALA A 253 0.17 -21.06 -2.33
N GLN A 254 -0.71 -21.47 -3.24
CA GLN A 254 -1.61 -20.56 -3.95
C GLN A 254 -2.93 -21.25 -4.26
N ILE A 255 -4.01 -20.45 -4.28
CA ILE A 255 -5.34 -20.89 -4.71
C ILE A 255 -5.92 -19.91 -5.72
N LYS A 256 -6.61 -20.41 -6.74
CA LYS A 256 -7.41 -19.58 -7.63
C LYS A 256 -8.73 -19.22 -6.95
N LEU A 257 -9.08 -17.94 -6.98
CA LEU A 257 -10.31 -17.43 -6.39
C LEU A 257 -11.42 -17.40 -7.45
N ALA A 258 -12.66 -17.69 -7.03
CA ALA A 258 -13.83 -17.55 -7.88
C ALA A 258 -14.19 -16.08 -8.09
N ASP A 259 -14.07 -15.28 -7.04
CA ASP A 259 -14.52 -13.92 -6.94
C ASP A 259 -13.37 -12.94 -6.64
N GLU A 260 -13.62 -11.65 -6.79
CA GLU A 260 -12.66 -10.61 -6.43
C GLU A 260 -12.58 -10.48 -4.90
N VAL A 261 -11.35 -10.26 -4.38
CA VAL A 261 -11.12 -10.07 -2.95
C VAL A 261 -10.41 -8.75 -2.72
N HIS A 262 -11.01 -7.90 -1.91
CA HIS A 262 -10.49 -6.56 -1.58
C HIS A 262 -9.97 -6.46 -0.16
N TYR A 263 -10.39 -7.37 0.74
CA TYR A 263 -10.00 -7.36 2.13
C TYR A 263 -9.81 -8.76 2.67
N LEU A 264 -8.77 -8.94 3.48
CA LEU A 264 -8.48 -10.17 4.22
C LEU A 264 -8.39 -9.88 5.72
N HIS A 265 -8.95 -10.77 6.53
CA HIS A 265 -8.80 -10.69 7.99
C HIS A 265 -8.72 -12.09 8.61
N LEU A 266 -7.98 -12.20 9.72
CA LEU A 266 -7.98 -13.42 10.52
C LEU A 266 -9.26 -13.56 11.33
N PHE A 267 -9.68 -14.80 11.52
CA PHE A 267 -10.63 -15.08 12.57
C PHE A 267 -9.98 -14.81 13.93
N PRO A 268 -10.56 -13.99 14.79
CA PRO A 268 -9.99 -13.68 16.10
C PRO A 268 -9.85 -14.87 17.03
N SER A 269 -10.65 -15.93 16.80
CA SER A 269 -10.68 -17.15 17.60
C SER A 269 -9.83 -18.29 17.02
N ASP A 270 -9.52 -18.26 15.72
CA ASP A 270 -8.79 -19.31 15.03
C ASP A 270 -7.82 -18.74 13.99
N PRO A 271 -6.50 -18.77 14.27
CA PRO A 271 -5.50 -18.21 13.35
C PRO A 271 -5.30 -19.02 12.04
N SER A 272 -5.92 -20.22 11.94
CA SER A 272 -5.94 -20.99 10.70
C SER A 272 -7.06 -20.57 9.74
N MET A 273 -7.97 -19.73 10.19
CA MET A 273 -9.12 -19.27 9.41
C MET A 273 -8.94 -17.81 8.99
N ILE A 274 -9.20 -17.54 7.73
CA ILE A 274 -9.16 -16.21 7.12
C ILE A 274 -10.53 -15.94 6.51
N PHE A 275 -11.12 -14.80 6.76
CA PHE A 275 -12.23 -14.34 5.94
C PHE A 275 -11.79 -13.24 4.97
N SER A 276 -12.44 -13.19 3.84
CA SER A 276 -12.30 -12.14 2.85
C SER A 276 -13.61 -11.40 2.66
N LEU A 277 -13.51 -10.15 2.25
CA LEU A 277 -14.64 -9.38 1.72
C LEU A 277 -14.28 -8.95 0.30
N GLY A 278 -15.21 -9.17 -0.62
CA GLY A 278 -14.99 -8.89 -2.02
C GLY A 278 -16.27 -8.74 -2.81
N LYS A 279 -16.19 -8.94 -4.13
CA LYS A 279 -17.33 -8.90 -5.03
C LYS A 279 -17.37 -10.15 -5.90
N THR A 280 -18.57 -10.69 -6.06
CA THR A 280 -18.84 -11.76 -7.03
C THR A 280 -18.66 -11.24 -8.47
N THR A 281 -18.64 -12.14 -9.41
CA THR A 281 -18.63 -11.80 -10.85
C THR A 281 -19.87 -11.04 -11.28
N THR A 282 -20.97 -11.09 -10.51
CA THR A 282 -22.21 -10.33 -10.73
C THR A 282 -22.20 -8.95 -10.05
N GLY A 283 -21.11 -8.62 -9.32
CA GLY A 283 -20.93 -7.34 -8.64
C GLY A 283 -21.58 -7.24 -7.26
N GLU A 284 -22.11 -8.36 -6.74
CA GLU A 284 -22.64 -8.42 -5.37
C GLU A 284 -21.52 -8.60 -4.34
N LEU A 285 -21.69 -8.07 -3.14
CA LEU A 285 -20.75 -8.28 -2.06
C LEU A 285 -20.75 -9.75 -1.64
N ASP A 286 -19.57 -10.30 -1.47
CA ASP A 286 -19.34 -11.66 -0.99
C ASP A 286 -18.34 -11.70 0.15
N MET A 287 -18.61 -12.56 1.11
CA MET A 287 -17.69 -12.91 2.18
C MET A 287 -17.30 -14.38 2.06
N THR A 288 -16.04 -14.64 1.78
CA THR A 288 -15.51 -16.00 1.67
C THR A 288 -14.62 -16.33 2.86
N VAL A 289 -14.71 -17.56 3.34
CA VAL A 289 -13.89 -18.09 4.43
C VAL A 289 -12.92 -19.13 3.87
N PHE A 290 -11.67 -18.97 4.23
CA PHE A 290 -10.58 -19.86 3.86
C PHE A 290 -9.98 -20.51 5.11
N TRP A 291 -9.61 -21.78 4.99
CA TRP A 291 -8.73 -22.44 5.92
C TRP A 291 -7.31 -22.43 5.33
N ALA A 292 -6.34 -21.96 6.10
CA ALA A 292 -4.96 -21.79 5.67
C ALA A 292 -4.02 -21.86 6.87
N THR A 293 -3.19 -22.87 6.93
CA THR A 293 -2.09 -22.98 7.90
C THR A 293 -0.76 -22.79 7.20
N GLU A 294 0.27 -22.38 7.93
CA GLU A 294 1.61 -22.20 7.36
C GLU A 294 2.10 -23.47 6.68
N GLY A 295 2.49 -23.36 5.40
CA GLY A 295 3.00 -24.48 4.61
C GLY A 295 1.95 -25.50 4.15
N SER A 296 0.66 -25.26 4.36
CA SER A 296 -0.42 -26.10 3.85
C SER A 296 -1.17 -25.44 2.70
N ASP A 297 -1.92 -26.25 1.95
CA ASP A 297 -2.81 -25.74 0.91
C ASP A 297 -3.86 -24.81 1.51
N ILE A 298 -4.12 -23.71 0.81
CA ILE A 298 -5.24 -22.81 1.11
C ILE A 298 -6.52 -23.47 0.59
N LYS A 299 -7.56 -23.56 1.43
CA LYS A 299 -8.85 -24.16 1.05
C LYS A 299 -9.99 -23.20 1.33
N GLN A 300 -10.84 -22.95 0.33
CA GLN A 300 -12.11 -22.29 0.56
C GLN A 300 -13.05 -23.23 1.30
N VAL A 301 -13.60 -22.81 2.44
CA VAL A 301 -14.48 -23.63 3.27
C VAL A 301 -15.93 -23.14 3.27
N ALA A 302 -16.16 -21.86 3.04
CA ALA A 302 -17.49 -21.28 2.96
C ALA A 302 -17.49 -20.00 2.13
N SER A 303 -18.66 -19.63 1.59
CA SER A 303 -18.92 -18.36 0.94
C SER A 303 -20.34 -17.90 1.27
N TYR A 304 -20.53 -16.61 1.48
CA TYR A 304 -21.77 -15.97 1.90
C TYR A 304 -22.04 -14.73 1.06
N GLY A 305 -22.93 -14.84 0.09
CA GLY A 305 -23.42 -13.69 -0.67
C GLY A 305 -24.25 -12.78 0.23
N LEU A 306 -23.92 -11.50 0.28
CA LEU A 306 -24.59 -10.52 1.15
C LEU A 306 -25.78 -9.82 0.48
N ARG A 307 -26.08 -10.13 -0.78
CA ARG A 307 -27.14 -9.51 -1.59
C ARG A 307 -27.10 -7.98 -1.60
N GLN A 308 -25.92 -7.41 -1.43
CA GLN A 308 -25.63 -5.99 -1.43
C GLN A 308 -24.69 -5.69 -2.57
N HIS A 309 -24.67 -4.45 -3.08
CA HIS A 309 -23.90 -4.15 -4.30
C HIS A 309 -22.58 -3.45 -4.01
N ASP A 310 -22.47 -2.73 -2.89
CA ASP A 310 -21.24 -2.01 -2.57
C ASP A 310 -21.02 -1.78 -1.08
N SER A 311 -19.76 -1.50 -0.72
CA SER A 311 -19.35 -1.14 0.63
C SER A 311 -18.10 -0.26 0.59
N SER A 312 -18.11 0.81 1.37
CA SER A 312 -16.89 1.60 1.59
C SER A 312 -15.77 0.82 2.30
N ALA A 313 -16.11 -0.31 2.92
CA ALA A 313 -15.15 -1.22 3.56
C ALA A 313 -14.23 -1.93 2.56
N LEU A 314 -14.61 -2.02 1.28
CA LEU A 314 -13.75 -2.58 0.22
C LEU A 314 -12.51 -1.72 -0.05
N ALA A 315 -12.66 -0.38 0.06
CA ALA A 315 -11.56 0.56 -0.15
C ALA A 315 -10.88 0.99 1.16
N ASP A 316 -11.61 0.95 2.29
CA ASP A 316 -11.13 1.46 3.57
C ASP A 316 -11.44 0.46 4.70
N HIS A 317 -10.44 -0.33 5.04
CA HIS A 317 -10.53 -1.37 6.07
C HIS A 317 -10.79 -0.82 7.48
N THR A 318 -10.60 0.47 7.75
CA THR A 318 -10.94 1.08 9.04
C THR A 318 -12.44 1.16 9.27
N LYS A 319 -13.23 0.94 8.23
CA LYS A 319 -14.71 0.89 8.24
C LYS A 319 -15.27 -0.50 8.52
N ILE A 320 -14.42 -1.46 8.85
CA ILE A 320 -14.83 -2.82 9.23
C ILE A 320 -14.66 -2.96 10.75
N LEU A 321 -15.76 -3.23 11.41
CA LEU A 321 -15.76 -3.62 12.82
C LEU A 321 -15.53 -5.13 12.93
N VAL A 322 -14.50 -5.54 13.64
CA VAL A 322 -14.27 -6.93 14.02
C VAL A 322 -14.16 -6.98 15.54
N GLN A 323 -15.17 -7.53 16.20
CA GLN A 323 -15.26 -7.59 17.66
C GLN A 323 -15.25 -9.04 18.11
N LYS A 324 -14.17 -9.46 18.79
CA LYS A 324 -14.08 -10.79 19.41
C LYS A 324 -15.09 -10.96 20.55
N THR A 325 -15.71 -12.14 20.62
CA THR A 325 -16.59 -12.57 21.71
C THR A 325 -16.04 -13.85 22.35
N GLU A 326 -16.68 -14.35 23.40
CA GLU A 326 -16.29 -15.62 24.04
C GLU A 326 -16.46 -16.84 23.12
N LYS A 327 -17.45 -16.81 22.21
CA LYS A 327 -17.83 -17.95 21.35
C LYS A 327 -17.65 -17.65 19.85
N GLY A 328 -16.94 -16.59 19.49
CA GLY A 328 -16.80 -16.22 18.08
C GLY A 328 -16.42 -14.76 17.89
N PHE A 329 -17.04 -14.10 16.93
CA PHE A 329 -16.85 -12.66 16.70
C PHE A 329 -18.04 -12.04 15.96
N TYR A 330 -18.17 -10.72 16.10
CA TYR A 330 -19.02 -9.89 15.26
C TYR A 330 -18.21 -9.24 14.15
N LEU A 331 -18.79 -9.20 12.95
CA LEU A 331 -18.30 -8.46 11.81
C LEU A 331 -19.37 -7.47 11.36
N GLY A 332 -19.04 -6.18 11.32
CA GLY A 332 -19.97 -5.13 10.91
C GLY A 332 -19.31 -4.14 9.97
N PHE A 333 -20.05 -3.68 8.97
CA PHE A 333 -19.62 -2.66 8.00
C PHE A 333 -20.82 -2.04 7.30
N ALA A 334 -20.63 -0.86 6.72
CA ALA A 334 -21.67 -0.19 5.93
C ALA A 334 -21.77 -0.84 4.55
N THR A 335 -23.01 -1.07 4.08
CA THR A 335 -23.30 -1.57 2.73
C THR A 335 -24.33 -0.69 2.04
N TYR A 336 -24.34 -0.71 0.72
CA TYR A 336 -25.24 0.09 -0.12
C TYR A 336 -25.93 -0.81 -1.12
N ASN A 337 -27.25 -0.61 -1.29
CA ASN A 337 -28.05 -1.20 -2.34
C ASN A 337 -29.07 -0.17 -2.89
N ALA A 338 -29.99 -0.60 -3.74
CA ALA A 338 -31.03 0.26 -4.29
C ALA A 338 -31.98 0.83 -3.22
N GLU A 339 -32.10 0.19 -2.06
CA GLU A 339 -32.95 0.60 -0.94
C GLU A 339 -32.24 1.60 0.00
N GLY A 340 -30.91 1.79 -0.15
CA GLY A 340 -30.11 2.74 0.60
C GLY A 340 -28.98 2.13 1.40
N LEU A 341 -28.56 2.88 2.45
CA LEU A 341 -27.48 2.51 3.35
C LEU A 341 -27.96 1.53 4.43
N GLN A 342 -27.25 0.44 4.59
CA GLN A 342 -27.50 -0.57 5.61
C GLN A 342 -26.21 -0.85 6.41
N TYR A 343 -26.35 -1.37 7.63
CA TYR A 343 -25.25 -1.76 8.50
C TYR A 343 -25.43 -3.22 8.94
N PRO A 344 -25.08 -4.20 8.09
CA PRO A 344 -25.14 -5.59 8.50
C PRO A 344 -24.16 -5.84 9.65
N LEU A 345 -24.63 -6.58 10.66
CA LEU A 345 -23.84 -7.10 11.75
C LEU A 345 -23.92 -8.63 11.69
N LEU A 346 -22.84 -9.24 11.23
CA LEU A 346 -22.73 -10.69 11.10
C LEU A 346 -22.14 -11.25 12.38
N HIS A 347 -22.79 -12.29 12.93
CA HIS A 347 -22.26 -13.01 14.09
C HIS A 347 -21.79 -14.38 13.66
N TYR A 348 -20.50 -14.62 13.81
CA TYR A 348 -19.92 -15.93 13.63
C TYR A 348 -19.75 -16.62 14.97
N THR A 349 -20.26 -17.85 15.08
CA THR A 349 -20.05 -18.76 16.22
C THR A 349 -19.21 -19.93 15.78
N ALA A 350 -18.16 -20.24 16.52
CA ALA A 350 -17.26 -21.38 16.27
C ALA A 350 -17.93 -22.70 16.70
#